data_ea02bb5c4d32ede01cbda6b15bafe805
#
_entry.id   ea02bb5c4d32ede01cbda6b15bafe805
#
_cell.length_a   1.000
_cell.length_b   1.000
_cell.length_c   1.000
_cell.angle_alpha   90.00
_cell.angle_beta   90.00
_cell.angle_gamma   90.00
#
_symmetry.space_group_name_H-M   'P 1'
#
loop_
_entity.id
_entity.type
_entity.pdbx_description
1 polymer ?
#
loop_
_entity_poly.entity_id
_entity_poly.type
_entity_poly.pdbx_seq_one_letter_code
_entity_poly.pdbx_strand_id
1 'polypeptide(L)'
;DAIDKDAYERATSVYFPRRVIPMLPEKLSNGLCSLKPNVERMCMVCDMVINLDGEITAYQFYPAVMLSHARFTYTEVAAILANTKGREAQQYAQRVPDLLNLHSVYEVLLKSRAKRGAVDFETKETQIVCDENGRIEKIIPRVRNVAHKLIEEAMLAANVCCAEFIEQAKHPALFRVHEGPTAEKINNLRNYLKSLGLNLSISDDPSTAEMAEIAHATKDRTDATQIHTMLLRSMQQAVYTPHNNGHFGLAYEAYSHFTSPIRRYPDLLAHRAIKAILKDEQYSLPSAHTFTPRPGVRQRPPAKEGAKNAKAPAQSTANASAKDLKKWEAVGMHCSANERRADEASRDVEAWLKCTYMQGHLGEVMSGTVSAATGFGIFVTLDQVSVEGLVHITELGGEYFRFD
;
A
#
# COMPACT_ATOMS: atom_id res chain seq x y z
N ASP A 1 -13.58 20.55 14.64
CA ASP A 1 -13.53 20.18 16.04
C ASP A 1 -12.12 19.71 16.44
N ALA A 2 -11.87 19.47 17.74
CA ALA A 2 -10.55 19.08 18.24
C ALA A 2 -10.12 17.70 17.72
N ILE A 3 -11.05 16.77 17.61
CA ILE A 3 -10.78 15.39 17.11
C ILE A 3 -10.36 15.43 15.65
N ASP A 4 -11.04 16.22 14.83
CA ASP A 4 -10.70 16.35 13.41
C ASP A 4 -9.33 17.01 13.21
N LYS A 5 -9.01 18.02 14.03
CA LYS A 5 -7.70 18.67 14.00
C LYS A 5 -6.58 17.69 14.35
N ASP A 6 -6.74 16.89 15.41
CA ASP A 6 -5.76 15.88 15.82
C ASP A 6 -5.62 14.77 14.75
N ALA A 7 -6.73 14.31 14.17
CA ALA A 7 -6.73 13.34 13.08
C ALA A 7 -6.00 13.87 11.83
N TYR A 8 -6.21 15.14 11.47
CA TYR A 8 -5.49 15.79 10.38
C TYR A 8 -3.99 15.90 10.67
N GLU A 9 -3.61 16.36 11.87
CA GLU A 9 -2.20 16.48 12.24
C GLU A 9 -1.46 15.14 12.19
N ARG A 10 -2.10 14.04 12.57
CA ARG A 10 -1.58 12.67 12.47
C ARG A 10 -1.60 12.16 11.04
N ALA A 11 -2.66 12.41 10.32
CA ALA A 11 -3.00 11.98 8.96
C ALA A 11 -3.09 10.46 8.74
N THR A 12 -2.41 9.66 9.54
CA THR A 12 -2.44 8.19 9.48
C THR A 12 -2.17 7.58 10.86
N SER A 13 -2.65 6.36 11.07
CA SER A 13 -2.21 5.52 12.19
C SER A 13 -0.82 4.96 11.92
N VAL A 14 -0.04 4.75 12.98
CA VAL A 14 1.31 4.16 12.90
C VAL A 14 1.30 2.80 13.59
N TYR A 15 1.78 1.77 12.89
CA TYR A 15 1.76 0.39 13.34
C TYR A 15 3.17 -0.08 13.67
N PHE A 16 3.44 -0.24 14.96
CA PHE A 16 4.66 -0.87 15.46
C PHE A 16 4.38 -2.33 15.84
N PRO A 17 5.38 -3.21 15.87
CA PRO A 17 5.18 -4.62 16.23
C PRO A 17 4.47 -4.86 17.56
N ARG A 18 4.63 -3.95 18.53
CA ARG A 18 4.07 -4.06 19.89
C ARG A 18 2.96 -3.07 20.19
N ARG A 19 2.78 -2.04 19.37
CA ARG A 19 1.89 -0.92 19.67
C ARG A 19 1.38 -0.27 18.39
N VAL A 20 0.12 0.15 18.42
CA VAL A 20 -0.47 1.01 17.40
C VAL A 20 -0.65 2.41 17.98
N ILE A 21 -0.23 3.44 17.24
CA ILE A 21 -0.59 4.83 17.52
C ILE A 21 -1.73 5.18 16.57
N PRO A 22 -2.98 5.23 17.04
CA PRO A 22 -4.13 5.42 16.18
C PRO A 22 -4.27 6.88 15.72
N MET A 23 -4.80 7.09 14.51
CA MET A 23 -5.16 8.41 13.99
C MET A 23 -6.30 9.02 14.80
N LEU A 24 -7.32 8.25 15.10
CA LEU A 24 -8.47 8.64 15.92
C LEU A 24 -8.33 8.14 17.37
N PRO A 25 -8.93 8.80 18.35
CA PRO A 25 -9.00 8.30 19.73
C PRO A 25 -9.50 6.85 19.78
N GLU A 26 -8.95 6.02 20.67
CA GLU A 26 -9.28 4.59 20.76
C GLU A 26 -10.77 4.32 21.02
N LYS A 27 -11.47 5.21 21.75
CA LYS A 27 -12.93 5.12 21.94
C LYS A 27 -13.70 5.17 20.61
N LEU A 28 -13.14 5.85 19.60
CA LEU A 28 -13.69 5.84 18.23
C LEU A 28 -13.14 4.68 17.43
N SER A 29 -11.81 4.57 17.27
CA SER A 29 -11.18 3.59 16.39
C SER A 29 -11.45 2.15 16.79
N ASN A 30 -11.38 1.83 18.09
CA ASN A 30 -11.62 0.49 18.64
C ASN A 30 -13.05 0.31 19.20
N GLY A 31 -13.80 1.40 19.31
CA GLY A 31 -15.14 1.44 19.91
C GLY A 31 -16.25 1.70 18.89
N LEU A 32 -16.69 2.96 18.81
CA LEU A 32 -17.88 3.37 18.07
C LEU A 32 -17.78 3.16 16.55
N CYS A 33 -16.59 3.34 15.97
CA CYS A 33 -16.37 3.20 14.52
C CYS A 33 -15.98 1.77 14.13
N SER A 34 -15.63 0.90 15.08
CA SER A 34 -15.25 -0.48 14.80
C SER A 34 -16.49 -1.33 14.46
N LEU A 35 -16.44 -2.03 13.33
CA LEU A 35 -17.51 -2.94 12.86
C LEU A 35 -17.46 -4.27 13.64
N LYS A 36 -17.79 -4.18 14.93
CA LYS A 36 -17.78 -5.35 15.85
C LYS A 36 -18.92 -6.31 15.54
N PRO A 37 -18.73 -7.63 15.71
CA PRO A 37 -19.80 -8.59 15.53
C PRO A 37 -20.93 -8.40 16.55
N ASN A 38 -22.16 -8.66 16.11
CA ASN A 38 -23.39 -8.58 16.89
C ASN A 38 -23.69 -7.20 17.50
N VAL A 39 -23.18 -6.15 16.88
CA VAL A 39 -23.45 -4.75 17.27
C VAL A 39 -23.75 -3.95 16.02
N GLU A 40 -24.89 -3.25 16.02
CA GLU A 40 -25.24 -2.34 14.93
C GLU A 40 -24.23 -1.19 14.84
N ARG A 41 -23.80 -0.90 13.60
CA ARG A 41 -22.87 0.18 13.29
C ARG A 41 -23.30 0.93 12.05
N MET A 42 -23.24 2.24 12.14
CA MET A 42 -23.40 3.07 10.95
C MET A 42 -22.19 2.91 10.04
N CYS A 43 -22.44 2.70 8.75
CA CYS A 43 -21.40 2.55 7.74
C CYS A 43 -21.75 3.30 6.46
N MET A 44 -20.76 3.51 5.61
CA MET A 44 -20.92 3.88 4.21
C MET A 44 -20.73 2.61 3.38
N VAL A 45 -21.74 2.26 2.61
CA VAL A 45 -21.72 1.10 1.72
C VAL A 45 -21.29 1.55 0.34
N CYS A 46 -20.40 0.79 -0.27
CA CYS A 46 -20.16 0.74 -1.71
C CYS A 46 -20.74 -0.57 -2.21
N ASP A 47 -21.91 -0.50 -2.82
CA ASP A 47 -22.59 -1.65 -3.43
C ASP A 47 -22.23 -1.69 -4.91
N MET A 48 -21.77 -2.84 -5.42
CA MET A 48 -21.26 -2.96 -6.77
C MET A 48 -21.69 -4.27 -7.44
N VAL A 49 -21.88 -4.22 -8.73
CA VAL A 49 -22.14 -5.38 -9.59
C VAL A 49 -20.88 -5.67 -10.41
N ILE A 50 -20.37 -6.89 -10.27
CA ILE A 50 -19.18 -7.36 -10.97
C ILE A 50 -19.61 -8.49 -11.91
N ASN A 51 -19.25 -8.38 -13.20
CA ASN A 51 -19.53 -9.43 -14.19
C ASN A 51 -18.50 -10.57 -14.14
N LEU A 52 -18.72 -11.60 -14.96
CA LEU A 52 -17.83 -12.78 -15.03
C LEU A 52 -16.43 -12.48 -15.61
N ASP A 53 -16.26 -11.33 -16.25
CA ASP A 53 -14.96 -10.84 -16.74
C ASP A 53 -14.20 -10.03 -15.67
N GLY A 54 -14.82 -9.85 -14.48
CA GLY A 54 -14.25 -9.07 -13.38
C GLY A 54 -14.36 -7.56 -13.61
N GLU A 55 -15.29 -7.10 -14.43
CA GLU A 55 -15.55 -5.69 -14.67
C GLU A 55 -16.67 -5.21 -13.75
N ILE A 56 -16.52 -4.03 -13.17
CA ILE A 56 -17.55 -3.37 -12.37
C ILE A 56 -18.51 -2.70 -13.34
N THR A 57 -19.72 -3.24 -13.46
CA THR A 57 -20.73 -2.77 -14.42
C THR A 57 -21.69 -1.75 -13.83
N ALA A 58 -21.83 -1.73 -12.51
CA ALA A 58 -22.64 -0.75 -11.79
C ALA A 58 -22.15 -0.64 -10.35
N TYR A 59 -22.32 0.52 -9.75
CA TYR A 59 -22.09 0.72 -8.32
C TYR A 59 -22.93 1.88 -7.77
N GLN A 60 -23.13 1.88 -6.47
CA GLN A 60 -23.77 2.96 -5.73
C GLN A 60 -23.18 3.11 -4.33
N PHE A 61 -23.30 4.32 -3.79
CA PHE A 61 -22.93 4.63 -2.41
C PHE A 61 -24.15 5.04 -1.61
N TYR A 62 -24.29 4.56 -0.40
CA TYR A 62 -25.34 4.99 0.54
C TYR A 62 -24.93 4.76 1.99
N PRO A 63 -25.44 5.59 2.94
CA PRO A 63 -25.29 5.32 4.36
C PRO A 63 -26.23 4.18 4.78
N ALA A 64 -25.75 3.30 5.66
CA ALA A 64 -26.51 2.17 6.17
C ALA A 64 -26.18 1.89 7.64
N VAL A 65 -26.98 1.02 8.24
CA VAL A 65 -26.69 0.37 9.50
C VAL A 65 -26.36 -1.09 9.22
N MET A 66 -25.19 -1.52 9.65
CA MET A 66 -24.70 -2.89 9.46
C MET A 66 -24.64 -3.63 10.78
N LEU A 67 -25.10 -4.87 10.79
CA LEU A 67 -24.90 -5.85 11.85
C LEU A 67 -23.92 -6.93 11.36
N SER A 68 -22.68 -6.87 11.83
CA SER A 68 -21.69 -7.91 11.52
C SER A 68 -22.03 -9.20 12.26
N HIS A 69 -22.02 -10.33 11.58
CA HIS A 69 -22.34 -11.64 12.18
C HIS A 69 -21.11 -12.39 12.69
N ALA A 70 -19.93 -12.09 12.14
CA ALA A 70 -18.69 -12.76 12.54
C ALA A 70 -17.48 -11.85 12.30
N ARG A 71 -16.44 -12.05 13.10
CA ARG A 71 -15.11 -11.49 12.88
C ARG A 71 -14.14 -12.62 12.59
N PHE A 72 -13.74 -12.75 11.35
CA PHE A 72 -12.79 -13.75 10.92
C PHE A 72 -11.34 -13.23 10.97
N THR A 73 -10.44 -14.16 11.21
CA THR A 73 -9.02 -13.95 10.90
C THR A 73 -8.70 -14.46 9.50
N TYR A 74 -7.64 -13.96 8.90
CA TYR A 74 -7.19 -14.45 7.59
C TYR A 74 -6.84 -15.94 7.58
N THR A 75 -6.34 -16.46 8.70
CA THR A 75 -6.03 -17.88 8.87
C THR A 75 -7.30 -18.72 8.88
N GLU A 76 -8.33 -18.31 9.61
CA GLU A 76 -9.63 -19.02 9.63
C GLU A 76 -10.27 -19.07 8.25
N VAL A 77 -10.34 -17.93 7.56
CA VAL A 77 -10.91 -17.88 6.19
C VAL A 77 -10.12 -18.75 5.23
N ALA A 78 -8.79 -18.69 5.25
CA ALA A 78 -7.97 -19.56 4.43
C ALA A 78 -8.19 -21.04 4.71
N ALA A 79 -8.34 -21.43 5.98
CA ALA A 79 -8.67 -22.81 6.37
C ALA A 79 -10.05 -23.26 5.88
N ILE A 80 -11.07 -22.38 5.99
CA ILE A 80 -12.44 -22.64 5.49
C ILE A 80 -12.43 -22.83 3.97
N LEU A 81 -11.74 -21.96 3.23
CA LEU A 81 -11.66 -22.05 1.78
C LEU A 81 -10.89 -23.29 1.31
N ALA A 82 -9.86 -23.72 2.05
CA ALA A 82 -9.09 -24.93 1.75
C ALA A 82 -9.88 -26.23 2.07
N ASN A 83 -10.71 -26.20 3.10
CA ASN A 83 -11.51 -27.38 3.50
C ASN A 83 -12.88 -26.97 4.07
N THR A 84 -13.90 -26.97 3.22
CA THR A 84 -15.29 -26.61 3.58
C THR A 84 -15.97 -27.59 4.54
N LYS A 85 -15.31 -28.70 4.89
CA LYS A 85 -15.77 -29.69 5.89
C LYS A 85 -14.86 -29.68 7.13
N GLY A 86 -13.86 -28.81 7.20
CA GLY A 86 -12.94 -28.67 8.31
C GLY A 86 -13.60 -28.11 9.58
N ARG A 87 -12.83 -28.08 10.67
CA ARG A 87 -13.29 -27.60 11.97
C ARG A 87 -13.80 -26.14 11.92
N GLU A 88 -13.05 -25.27 11.29
CA GLU A 88 -13.38 -23.85 11.12
C GLU A 88 -14.65 -23.68 10.28
N ALA A 89 -14.79 -24.45 9.20
CA ALA A 89 -15.99 -24.44 8.36
C ALA A 89 -17.24 -24.93 9.13
N GLN A 90 -17.12 -25.95 9.97
CA GLN A 90 -18.22 -26.43 10.81
C GLN A 90 -18.64 -25.38 11.85
N GLN A 91 -17.68 -24.67 12.44
CA GLN A 91 -17.95 -23.59 13.41
C GLN A 91 -18.75 -22.43 12.78
N TYR A 92 -18.50 -22.13 11.51
CA TYR A 92 -19.14 -21.03 10.77
C TYR A 92 -19.98 -21.53 9.59
N ALA A 93 -20.61 -22.69 9.71
CA ALA A 93 -21.30 -23.37 8.62
C ALA A 93 -22.28 -22.47 7.84
N GLN A 94 -22.98 -21.57 8.53
CA GLN A 94 -23.93 -20.64 7.91
C GLN A 94 -23.25 -19.54 7.06
N ARG A 95 -21.95 -19.30 7.25
CA ARG A 95 -21.17 -18.28 6.52
C ARG A 95 -20.30 -18.87 5.41
N VAL A 96 -20.14 -20.18 5.35
CA VAL A 96 -19.33 -20.85 4.32
C VAL A 96 -19.82 -20.50 2.90
N PRO A 97 -21.14 -20.53 2.58
CA PRO A 97 -21.60 -20.13 1.25
C PRO A 97 -21.23 -18.69 0.88
N ASP A 98 -21.32 -17.74 1.82
CA ASP A 98 -20.98 -16.34 1.60
C ASP A 98 -19.49 -16.19 1.29
N LEU A 99 -18.62 -16.92 2.01
CA LEU A 99 -17.16 -16.91 1.79
C LEU A 99 -16.79 -17.55 0.45
N LEU A 100 -17.47 -18.61 0.02
CA LEU A 100 -17.26 -19.22 -1.29
C LEU A 100 -17.69 -18.29 -2.43
N ASN A 101 -18.82 -17.60 -2.29
CA ASN A 101 -19.27 -16.61 -3.25
C ASN A 101 -18.25 -15.45 -3.35
N LEU A 102 -17.77 -14.96 -2.22
CA LEU A 102 -16.75 -13.90 -2.20
C LEU A 102 -15.43 -14.37 -2.83
N HIS A 103 -15.06 -15.65 -2.64
CA HIS A 103 -13.90 -16.24 -3.31
C HIS A 103 -14.09 -16.29 -4.83
N SER A 104 -15.28 -16.64 -5.31
CA SER A 104 -15.56 -16.62 -6.76
C SER A 104 -15.46 -15.20 -7.35
N VAL A 105 -15.92 -14.18 -6.63
CA VAL A 105 -15.72 -12.78 -7.01
C VAL A 105 -14.23 -12.41 -7.06
N TYR A 106 -13.43 -12.85 -6.07
CA TYR A 106 -11.99 -12.67 -6.06
C TYR A 106 -11.33 -13.27 -7.31
N GLU A 107 -11.72 -14.48 -7.72
CA GLU A 107 -11.14 -15.16 -8.89
C GLU A 107 -11.37 -14.38 -10.19
N VAL A 108 -12.55 -13.80 -10.40
CA VAL A 108 -12.82 -12.98 -11.59
C VAL A 108 -12.09 -11.64 -11.54
N LEU A 109 -11.98 -11.02 -10.36
CA LEU A 109 -11.20 -9.79 -10.17
C LEU A 109 -9.71 -10.02 -10.43
N LEU A 110 -9.16 -11.16 -9.99
CA LEU A 110 -7.77 -11.53 -10.23
C LEU A 110 -7.47 -11.72 -11.72
N LYS A 111 -8.40 -12.36 -12.47
CA LYS A 111 -8.29 -12.47 -13.93
C LYS A 111 -8.31 -11.10 -14.61
N SER A 112 -9.22 -10.23 -14.20
CA SER A 112 -9.30 -8.86 -14.69
C SER A 112 -8.02 -8.06 -14.39
N ARG A 113 -7.44 -8.23 -13.18
CA ARG A 113 -6.15 -7.63 -12.80
C ARG A 113 -5.02 -8.07 -13.73
N ALA A 114 -4.92 -9.37 -14.02
CA ALA A 114 -3.91 -9.90 -14.94
C ALA A 114 -4.10 -9.34 -16.36
N LYS A 115 -5.35 -9.32 -16.87
CA LYS A 115 -5.68 -8.77 -18.20
C LYS A 115 -5.33 -7.28 -18.31
N ARG A 116 -5.51 -6.51 -17.22
CA ARG A 116 -5.18 -5.08 -17.15
C ARG A 116 -3.67 -4.83 -17.09
N GLY A 117 -2.85 -5.86 -16.84
CA GLY A 117 -1.40 -5.74 -16.75
C GLY A 117 -0.91 -5.09 -15.45
N ALA A 118 -1.69 -5.18 -14.37
CA ALA A 118 -1.23 -4.72 -13.06
C ALA A 118 -0.06 -5.55 -12.57
N VAL A 119 0.99 -4.89 -12.06
CA VAL A 119 2.19 -5.57 -11.58
C VAL A 119 1.93 -6.17 -10.20
N ASP A 120 2.17 -7.46 -10.03
CA ASP A 120 2.14 -8.11 -8.73
C ASP A 120 3.57 -8.49 -8.31
N PHE A 121 4.09 -7.79 -7.31
CA PHE A 121 5.39 -8.09 -6.74
C PHE A 121 5.22 -8.88 -5.46
N GLU A 122 5.75 -10.09 -5.44
CA GLU A 122 5.88 -10.85 -4.20
C GLU A 122 7.11 -10.35 -3.44
N THR A 123 6.88 -9.57 -2.39
CA THR A 123 7.92 -9.15 -1.45
C THR A 123 7.94 -10.09 -0.25
N LYS A 124 9.15 -10.47 0.17
CA LYS A 124 9.34 -11.22 1.42
C LYS A 124 9.25 -10.25 2.59
N GLU A 125 8.13 -10.25 3.28
CA GLU A 125 7.96 -9.54 4.55
C GLU A 125 8.20 -10.49 5.72
N THR A 126 8.64 -9.95 6.84
CA THR A 126 8.77 -10.69 8.10
C THR A 126 7.85 -10.13 9.16
N GLN A 127 7.44 -10.98 10.08
CA GLN A 127 6.68 -10.61 11.26
C GLN A 127 7.52 -10.90 12.50
N ILE A 128 7.64 -9.90 13.36
CA ILE A 128 8.24 -10.03 14.67
C ILE A 128 7.18 -10.54 15.63
N VAL A 129 7.42 -11.71 16.20
CA VAL A 129 6.55 -12.31 17.22
C VAL A 129 7.16 -12.01 18.58
N CYS A 130 6.37 -11.41 19.46
CA CYS A 130 6.77 -11.08 20.82
C CYS A 130 6.06 -11.97 21.83
N ASP A 131 6.74 -12.28 22.93
CA ASP A 131 6.16 -12.95 24.08
C ASP A 131 5.22 -12.03 24.90
N GLU A 132 4.60 -12.54 25.96
CA GLU A 132 3.70 -11.78 26.83
C GLU A 132 4.38 -10.59 27.52
N ASN A 133 5.71 -10.62 27.67
CA ASN A 133 6.53 -9.55 28.24
C ASN A 133 7.00 -8.55 27.19
N GLY A 134 6.60 -8.75 25.91
CA GLY A 134 7.01 -7.92 24.79
C GLY A 134 8.46 -8.16 24.33
N ARG A 135 9.12 -9.25 24.74
CA ARG A 135 10.43 -9.66 24.20
C ARG A 135 10.22 -10.38 22.87
N ILE A 136 11.19 -10.26 21.99
CA ILE A 136 11.14 -10.94 20.69
C ILE A 136 11.40 -12.42 20.92
N GLU A 137 10.38 -13.23 20.60
CA GLU A 137 10.48 -14.68 20.64
C GLU A 137 11.10 -15.23 19.36
N LYS A 138 10.58 -14.75 18.19
CA LYS A 138 11.04 -15.16 16.88
C LYS A 138 10.69 -14.15 15.81
N ILE A 139 11.41 -14.21 14.69
CA ILE A 139 11.14 -13.49 13.46
C ILE A 139 10.75 -14.54 12.42
N ILE A 140 9.53 -14.45 11.87
CA ILE A 140 8.98 -15.42 10.92
C ILE A 140 8.60 -14.75 9.61
N PRO A 141 8.67 -15.46 8.46
CA PRO A 141 8.11 -14.94 7.22
C PRO A 141 6.62 -14.66 7.35
N ARG A 142 6.18 -13.51 6.87
CA ARG A 142 4.75 -13.18 6.77
C ARG A 142 4.17 -13.82 5.52
N VAL A 143 3.29 -14.80 5.70
CA VAL A 143 2.63 -15.47 4.59
C VAL A 143 1.37 -14.74 4.21
N ARG A 144 1.32 -14.23 2.96
CA ARG A 144 0.13 -13.64 2.36
C ARG A 144 -0.70 -14.76 1.72
N ASN A 145 -1.72 -15.25 2.45
CA ASN A 145 -2.61 -16.32 1.99
C ASN A 145 -3.76 -15.80 1.10
N VAL A 146 -4.59 -16.71 0.59
CA VAL A 146 -5.73 -16.40 -0.30
C VAL A 146 -6.73 -15.40 0.33
N ALA A 147 -6.94 -15.47 1.65
CA ALA A 147 -7.87 -14.55 2.33
C ALA A 147 -7.36 -13.09 2.34
N HIS A 148 -6.05 -12.88 2.43
CA HIS A 148 -5.45 -11.55 2.28
C HIS A 148 -5.69 -11.00 0.86
N LYS A 149 -5.42 -11.81 -0.15
CA LYS A 149 -5.58 -11.44 -1.57
C LYS A 149 -7.05 -11.12 -1.92
N LEU A 150 -7.98 -11.90 -1.36
CA LEU A 150 -9.42 -11.71 -1.54
C LEU A 150 -9.88 -10.35 -1.01
N ILE A 151 -9.50 -10.00 0.21
CA ILE A 151 -9.86 -8.71 0.81
C ILE A 151 -9.18 -7.56 0.06
N GLU A 152 -7.94 -7.75 -0.37
CA GLU A 152 -7.22 -6.75 -1.18
C GLU A 152 -7.96 -6.43 -2.47
N GLU A 153 -8.38 -7.44 -3.25
CA GLU A 153 -9.11 -7.19 -4.50
C GLU A 153 -10.48 -6.52 -4.24
N ALA A 154 -11.20 -6.90 -3.18
CA ALA A 154 -12.44 -6.25 -2.78
C ALA A 154 -12.21 -4.77 -2.39
N MET A 155 -11.12 -4.47 -1.67
CA MET A 155 -10.74 -3.10 -1.31
C MET A 155 -10.34 -2.28 -2.54
N LEU A 156 -9.59 -2.85 -3.48
CA LEU A 156 -9.22 -2.20 -4.73
C LEU A 156 -10.47 -1.83 -5.54
N ALA A 157 -11.42 -2.75 -5.69
CA ALA A 157 -12.68 -2.51 -6.38
C ALA A 157 -13.46 -1.34 -5.76
N ALA A 158 -13.63 -1.32 -4.43
CA ALA A 158 -14.33 -0.23 -3.74
C ALA A 158 -13.59 1.12 -3.86
N ASN A 159 -12.27 1.12 -3.85
CA ASN A 159 -11.46 2.31 -4.01
C ASN A 159 -11.56 2.91 -5.43
N VAL A 160 -11.67 2.06 -6.46
CA VAL A 160 -11.91 2.49 -7.84
C VAL A 160 -13.29 3.11 -7.98
N CYS A 161 -14.34 2.45 -7.48
CA CYS A 161 -15.70 3.00 -7.47
C CYS A 161 -15.75 4.38 -6.79
N CYS A 162 -15.02 4.54 -5.67
CA CYS A 162 -14.93 5.81 -4.97
C CYS A 162 -14.29 6.90 -5.84
N ALA A 163 -13.17 6.59 -6.51
CA ALA A 163 -12.49 7.55 -7.37
C ALA A 163 -13.37 8.00 -8.54
N GLU A 164 -14.01 7.06 -9.22
CA GLU A 164 -14.92 7.33 -10.33
C GLU A 164 -16.15 8.14 -9.88
N PHE A 165 -16.77 7.77 -8.74
CA PHE A 165 -17.94 8.47 -8.20
C PHE A 165 -17.64 9.94 -7.91
N ILE A 166 -16.51 10.22 -7.29
CA ILE A 166 -16.07 11.58 -6.97
C ILE A 166 -15.73 12.37 -8.24
N GLU A 167 -15.04 11.72 -9.19
CA GLU A 167 -14.65 12.35 -10.46
C GLU A 167 -15.86 12.70 -11.31
N GLN A 168 -16.82 11.79 -11.47
CA GLN A 168 -18.08 12.02 -12.20
C GLN A 168 -18.91 13.16 -11.59
N ALA A 169 -18.92 13.26 -10.26
CA ALA A 169 -19.58 14.37 -9.54
C ALA A 169 -18.80 15.70 -9.66
N LYS A 170 -17.57 15.67 -10.22
CA LYS A 170 -16.66 16.82 -10.29
C LYS A 170 -16.43 17.46 -8.92
N HIS A 171 -16.42 16.65 -7.87
CA HIS A 171 -16.20 17.10 -6.50
C HIS A 171 -14.68 17.14 -6.22
N PRO A 172 -14.13 18.17 -5.57
CA PRO A 172 -12.72 18.18 -5.17
C PRO A 172 -12.46 17.13 -4.09
N ALA A 173 -11.45 16.29 -4.28
CA ALA A 173 -11.04 15.26 -3.34
C ALA A 173 -9.58 14.88 -3.56
N LEU A 174 -9.07 13.92 -2.79
CA LEU A 174 -7.73 13.37 -2.97
C LEU A 174 -7.78 12.05 -3.73
N PHE A 175 -7.08 11.99 -4.85
CA PHE A 175 -6.74 10.75 -5.53
C PHE A 175 -5.43 10.19 -4.99
N ARG A 176 -5.28 8.87 -5.07
CA ARG A 176 -4.02 8.18 -4.83
C ARG A 176 -3.33 7.95 -6.16
N VAL A 177 -2.41 8.81 -6.50
CA VAL A 177 -1.72 8.82 -7.78
C VAL A 177 -0.39 8.11 -7.68
N HIS A 178 -0.09 7.27 -8.65
CA HIS A 178 1.17 6.58 -8.81
C HIS A 178 1.65 6.73 -10.26
N GLU A 179 2.66 7.55 -10.46
CA GLU A 179 3.23 7.78 -11.78
C GLU A 179 4.20 6.66 -12.17
N GLY A 180 4.36 6.45 -13.47
CA GLY A 180 5.35 5.53 -14.03
C GLY A 180 6.81 5.92 -13.71
N PRO A 181 7.78 5.07 -14.06
CA PRO A 181 9.20 5.34 -13.86
C PRO A 181 9.66 6.60 -14.60
N THR A 182 10.64 7.31 -14.04
CA THR A 182 11.32 8.41 -14.77
C THR A 182 12.30 7.84 -15.79
N ALA A 183 12.65 8.63 -16.82
CA ALA A 183 13.62 8.24 -17.84
C ALA A 183 14.97 7.80 -17.24
N GLU A 184 15.44 8.47 -16.20
CA GLU A 184 16.67 8.11 -15.47
C GLU A 184 16.55 6.71 -14.84
N LYS A 185 15.43 6.45 -14.15
CA LYS A 185 15.17 5.17 -13.50
C LYS A 185 15.04 4.02 -14.51
N ILE A 186 14.44 4.29 -15.67
CA ILE A 186 14.37 3.31 -16.78
C ILE A 186 15.75 2.98 -17.31
N ASN A 187 16.60 3.97 -17.53
CA ASN A 187 17.97 3.73 -17.98
C ASN A 187 18.76 2.91 -16.95
N ASN A 188 18.62 3.20 -15.67
CA ASN A 188 19.25 2.42 -14.60
C ASN A 188 18.73 0.96 -14.59
N LEU A 189 17.44 0.77 -14.77
CA LEU A 189 16.84 -0.57 -14.85
C LEU A 189 17.36 -1.35 -16.07
N ARG A 190 17.40 -0.72 -17.26
CA ARG A 190 17.94 -1.32 -18.49
C ARG A 190 19.40 -1.77 -18.30
N ASN A 191 20.23 -0.90 -17.73
CA ASN A 191 21.63 -1.21 -17.47
C ASN A 191 21.77 -2.38 -16.49
N TYR A 192 20.97 -2.40 -15.44
CA TYR A 192 20.95 -3.49 -14.47
C TYR A 192 20.55 -4.81 -15.10
N LEU A 193 19.46 -4.86 -15.86
CA LEU A 193 19.03 -6.08 -16.54
C LEU A 193 20.06 -6.57 -17.57
N LYS A 194 20.68 -5.64 -18.29
CA LYS A 194 21.77 -5.95 -19.24
C LYS A 194 22.98 -6.54 -18.54
N SER A 195 23.35 -6.05 -17.35
CA SER A 195 24.47 -6.61 -16.56
C SER A 195 24.22 -8.06 -16.11
N LEU A 196 22.94 -8.44 -15.99
CA LEU A 196 22.52 -9.83 -15.70
C LEU A 196 22.39 -10.72 -16.96
N GLY A 197 22.80 -10.21 -18.13
CA GLY A 197 22.68 -10.91 -19.42
C GLY A 197 21.25 -10.96 -19.97
N LEU A 198 20.33 -10.15 -19.42
CA LEU A 198 18.94 -10.08 -19.86
C LEU A 198 18.78 -8.98 -20.92
N ASN A 199 18.56 -9.38 -22.16
CA ASN A 199 18.30 -8.46 -23.28
C ASN A 199 16.78 -8.21 -23.44
N LEU A 200 16.13 -7.77 -22.36
CA LEU A 200 14.73 -7.38 -22.38
C LEU A 200 14.57 -5.98 -22.93
N SER A 201 13.68 -5.81 -23.91
CA SER A 201 13.34 -4.49 -24.45
C SER A 201 12.41 -3.78 -23.49
N ILE A 202 12.76 -2.54 -23.12
CA ILE A 202 11.91 -1.65 -22.32
C ILE A 202 11.79 -0.36 -23.10
N SER A 203 10.57 0.11 -23.32
CA SER A 203 10.33 1.40 -23.99
C SER A 203 10.79 2.59 -23.13
N ASP A 204 10.89 3.79 -23.72
CA ASP A 204 11.27 4.99 -22.97
C ASP A 204 10.17 5.49 -22.02
N ASP A 205 8.92 5.15 -22.30
CA ASP A 205 7.75 5.37 -21.44
C ASP A 205 7.02 4.03 -21.29
N PRO A 206 7.55 3.11 -20.47
CA PRO A 206 7.03 1.74 -20.40
C PRO A 206 5.63 1.73 -19.81
N SER A 207 4.78 0.89 -20.39
CA SER A 207 3.46 0.60 -19.83
C SER A 207 3.57 -0.30 -18.60
N THR A 208 2.49 -0.35 -17.82
CA THR A 208 2.39 -1.30 -16.69
C THR A 208 2.53 -2.74 -17.18
N ALA A 209 1.97 -3.06 -18.36
CA ALA A 209 2.05 -4.39 -18.95
C ALA A 209 3.50 -4.78 -19.28
N GLU A 210 4.31 -3.89 -19.85
CA GLU A 210 5.74 -4.15 -20.08
C GLU A 210 6.49 -4.46 -18.79
N MET A 211 6.20 -3.73 -17.70
CA MET A 211 6.83 -3.97 -16.40
C MET A 211 6.37 -5.32 -15.80
N ALA A 212 5.10 -5.68 -16.00
CA ALA A 212 4.56 -6.99 -15.59
C ALA A 212 5.17 -8.15 -16.38
N GLU A 213 5.40 -7.97 -17.68
CA GLU A 213 6.09 -8.97 -18.52
C GLU A 213 7.52 -9.24 -18.05
N ILE A 214 8.28 -8.19 -17.69
CA ILE A 214 9.62 -8.34 -17.13
C ILE A 214 9.57 -9.13 -15.82
N ALA A 215 8.67 -8.78 -14.92
CA ALA A 215 8.49 -9.50 -13.66
C ALA A 215 8.14 -10.97 -13.88
N HIS A 216 7.25 -11.25 -14.84
CA HIS A 216 6.86 -12.60 -15.19
C HIS A 216 7.99 -13.40 -15.87
N ALA A 217 8.71 -12.80 -16.81
CA ALA A 217 9.82 -13.44 -17.51
C ALA A 217 11.01 -13.80 -16.58
N THR A 218 11.10 -13.13 -15.43
CA THR A 218 12.22 -13.31 -14.49
C THR A 218 11.84 -14.09 -13.22
N LYS A 219 10.57 -14.49 -13.06
CA LYS A 219 10.04 -15.08 -11.81
C LYS A 219 10.73 -16.37 -11.35
N ASP A 220 11.17 -17.21 -12.29
CA ASP A 220 11.75 -18.53 -12.02
C ASP A 220 13.29 -18.50 -11.92
N ARG A 221 13.89 -17.31 -11.95
CA ARG A 221 15.34 -17.14 -11.82
C ARG A 221 15.77 -17.18 -10.35
N THR A 222 17.00 -17.57 -10.10
CA THR A 222 17.61 -17.56 -8.76
C THR A 222 17.76 -16.14 -8.21
N ASP A 223 17.91 -15.14 -9.09
CA ASP A 223 18.01 -13.70 -8.78
C ASP A 223 16.67 -12.94 -8.94
N ALA A 224 15.53 -13.64 -9.06
CA ALA A 224 14.22 -13.03 -9.24
C ALA A 224 13.90 -11.97 -8.18
N THR A 225 14.21 -12.23 -6.92
CA THR A 225 13.95 -11.29 -5.80
C THR A 225 14.70 -9.96 -5.99
N GLN A 226 15.96 -10.01 -6.45
CA GLN A 226 16.78 -8.82 -6.70
C GLN A 226 16.23 -8.02 -7.90
N ILE A 227 15.84 -8.73 -8.98
CA ILE A 227 15.24 -8.12 -10.17
C ILE A 227 13.92 -7.44 -9.80
N HIS A 228 13.04 -8.12 -9.07
CA HIS A 228 11.76 -7.56 -8.63
C HIS A 228 11.96 -6.35 -7.69
N THR A 229 12.97 -6.40 -6.82
CA THR A 229 13.34 -5.26 -5.98
C THR A 229 13.80 -4.06 -6.83
N MET A 230 14.58 -4.32 -7.90
CA MET A 230 15.04 -3.25 -8.80
C MET A 230 13.89 -2.68 -9.63
N LEU A 231 12.95 -3.53 -10.08
CA LEU A 231 11.70 -3.09 -10.73
C LEU A 231 10.90 -2.16 -9.80
N LEU A 232 10.71 -2.55 -8.54
CA LEU A 232 10.02 -1.72 -7.54
C LEU A 232 10.74 -0.38 -7.30
N ARG A 233 12.06 -0.39 -7.18
CA ARG A 233 12.87 0.84 -6.99
C ARG A 233 12.83 1.76 -8.20
N SER A 234 12.60 1.22 -9.40
CA SER A 234 12.46 2.01 -10.62
C SER A 234 11.16 2.82 -10.63
N MET A 235 10.13 2.37 -9.93
CA MET A 235 8.84 3.07 -9.85
C MET A 235 8.92 4.33 -9.01
N GLN A 236 7.99 5.25 -9.22
CA GLN A 236 7.81 6.40 -8.35
C GLN A 236 7.03 6.02 -7.11
N GLN A 237 7.06 6.86 -6.11
CA GLN A 237 6.26 6.67 -4.90
C GLN A 237 4.87 7.25 -5.11
N ALA A 238 3.83 6.50 -4.71
CA ALA A 238 2.46 6.98 -4.78
C ALA A 238 2.24 8.17 -3.81
N VAL A 239 1.41 9.13 -4.23
CA VAL A 239 1.11 10.35 -3.47
C VAL A 239 -0.38 10.64 -3.45
N TYR A 240 -0.82 11.46 -2.50
CA TYR A 240 -2.16 12.03 -2.49
C TYR A 240 -2.16 13.40 -3.16
N THR A 241 -3.06 13.62 -4.10
CA THR A 241 -3.22 14.88 -4.85
C THR A 241 -4.65 15.04 -5.33
N PRO A 242 -5.17 16.26 -5.49
CA PRO A 242 -6.48 16.48 -6.12
C PRO A 242 -6.46 16.32 -7.65
N HIS A 243 -5.29 16.13 -8.26
CA HIS A 243 -5.13 15.93 -9.70
C HIS A 243 -5.06 14.44 -10.00
N ASN A 244 -6.01 13.93 -10.78
CA ASN A 244 -6.02 12.53 -11.16
C ASN A 244 -5.04 12.28 -12.33
N ASN A 245 -3.94 11.57 -12.05
CA ASN A 245 -2.97 11.10 -13.06
C ASN A 245 -2.97 9.56 -13.15
N GLY A 246 -4.00 8.90 -12.63
CA GLY A 246 -4.08 7.44 -12.59
C GLY A 246 -3.14 6.79 -11.57
N HIS A 247 -3.18 5.48 -11.56
CA HIS A 247 -2.33 4.66 -10.70
C HIS A 247 -1.58 3.61 -11.52
N PHE A 248 -0.35 3.93 -11.92
CA PHE A 248 0.48 3.09 -12.78
C PHE A 248 0.59 1.64 -12.29
N GLY A 249 1.06 1.39 -11.07
CA GLY A 249 1.32 0.04 -10.59
C GLY A 249 0.06 -0.85 -10.48
N LEU A 250 -1.13 -0.26 -10.37
CA LEU A 250 -2.42 -0.96 -10.36
C LEU A 250 -3.11 -0.96 -11.72
N ALA A 251 -2.58 -0.22 -12.69
CA ALA A 251 -3.15 -0.02 -14.02
C ALA A 251 -4.61 0.48 -13.98
N TYR A 252 -4.89 1.47 -13.10
CA TYR A 252 -6.18 2.15 -13.02
C TYR A 252 -6.08 3.59 -13.52
N GLU A 253 -7.10 4.05 -14.23
CA GLU A 253 -7.22 5.44 -14.72
C GLU A 253 -7.53 6.42 -13.59
N ALA A 254 -8.27 5.97 -12.58
CA ALA A 254 -8.57 6.73 -11.36
C ALA A 254 -8.51 5.81 -10.15
N TYR A 255 -7.91 6.27 -9.07
CA TYR A 255 -7.83 5.51 -7.84
C TYR A 255 -7.82 6.44 -6.63
N SER A 256 -8.59 6.10 -5.61
CA SER A 256 -8.67 6.87 -4.37
C SER A 256 -8.79 5.93 -3.19
N HIS A 257 -8.26 6.32 -2.04
CA HIS A 257 -8.42 5.55 -0.82
C HIS A 257 -9.76 5.87 -0.14
N PHE A 258 -10.56 4.83 0.10
CA PHE A 258 -11.89 4.93 0.70
C PHE A 258 -12.10 3.95 1.86
N THR A 259 -11.47 2.77 1.78
CA THR A 259 -11.84 1.62 2.62
C THR A 259 -11.36 1.69 4.07
N SER A 260 -10.55 2.68 4.45
CA SER A 260 -9.92 2.74 5.78
C SER A 260 -10.00 4.11 6.48
N PRO A 261 -11.20 4.71 6.67
CA PRO A 261 -11.35 6.07 7.20
C PRO A 261 -10.96 6.21 8.70
N ILE A 262 -10.85 5.10 9.43
CA ILE A 262 -10.43 5.10 10.84
C ILE A 262 -8.92 5.36 10.97
N ARG A 263 -8.15 4.92 9.99
CA ARG A 263 -6.67 4.91 10.06
C ARG A 263 -5.97 5.77 9.02
N ARG A 264 -6.67 6.32 8.03
CA ARG A 264 -6.12 7.20 7.01
C ARG A 264 -7.03 8.41 6.80
N TYR A 265 -6.46 9.61 6.92
CA TYR A 265 -7.21 10.85 6.76
C TYR A 265 -7.76 11.08 5.33
N PRO A 266 -7.04 10.73 4.25
CA PRO A 266 -7.60 10.79 2.90
C PRO A 266 -8.88 9.98 2.72
N ASP A 267 -8.98 8.79 3.30
CA ASP A 267 -10.20 7.98 3.28
C ASP A 267 -11.35 8.68 4.03
N LEU A 268 -11.07 9.30 5.16
CA LEU A 268 -12.06 10.08 5.90
C LEU A 268 -12.57 11.27 5.07
N LEU A 269 -11.69 11.94 4.33
CA LEU A 269 -12.07 13.00 3.39
C LEU A 269 -12.92 12.46 2.24
N ALA A 270 -12.58 11.28 1.69
CA ALA A 270 -13.39 10.63 0.66
C ALA A 270 -14.82 10.33 1.17
N HIS A 271 -14.97 9.80 2.39
CA HIS A 271 -16.28 9.60 3.01
C HIS A 271 -17.08 10.90 3.16
N ARG A 272 -16.42 12.00 3.50
CA ARG A 272 -17.06 13.33 3.62
C ARG A 272 -17.49 13.87 2.25
N ALA A 273 -16.66 13.70 1.23
CA ALA A 273 -16.99 14.07 -0.15
C ALA A 273 -18.19 13.26 -0.65
N ILE A 274 -18.19 11.92 -0.48
CA ILE A 274 -19.33 11.07 -0.86
C ILE A 274 -20.62 11.51 -0.15
N LYS A 275 -20.56 11.78 1.16
CA LYS A 275 -21.74 12.24 1.91
C LYS A 275 -22.28 13.59 1.41
N ALA A 276 -21.41 14.50 0.98
CA ALA A 276 -21.80 15.77 0.40
C ALA A 276 -22.45 15.55 -0.99
N ILE A 277 -21.83 14.76 -1.85
CA ILE A 277 -22.36 14.43 -3.18
C ILE A 277 -23.75 13.80 -3.08
N LEU A 278 -23.97 12.86 -2.14
CA LEU A 278 -25.27 12.21 -1.92
C LEU A 278 -26.37 13.19 -1.45
N LYS A 279 -26.01 14.39 -1.02
CA LYS A 279 -26.93 15.47 -0.62
C LYS A 279 -26.99 16.62 -1.62
N ASP A 280 -26.36 16.46 -2.78
CA ASP A 280 -26.17 17.53 -3.77
C ASP A 280 -25.44 18.77 -3.18
N GLU A 281 -24.52 18.53 -2.21
CA GLU A 281 -23.70 19.55 -1.56
C GLU A 281 -22.23 19.40 -1.97
N GLN A 282 -21.43 20.44 -1.72
CA GLN A 282 -19.98 20.40 -1.85
C GLN A 282 -19.31 20.44 -0.48
N TYR A 283 -18.49 19.44 -0.18
CA TYR A 283 -17.68 19.45 1.03
C TYR A 283 -16.52 20.45 0.91
N SER A 284 -16.42 21.36 1.85
CA SER A 284 -15.33 22.33 1.96
C SER A 284 -14.38 21.95 3.07
N LEU A 285 -13.08 22.00 2.78
CA LEU A 285 -12.05 21.76 3.80
C LEU A 285 -12.10 22.85 4.88
N PRO A 286 -11.97 22.49 6.18
CA PRO A 286 -11.86 23.47 7.26
C PRO A 286 -10.69 24.44 7.02
N SER A 287 -10.87 25.70 7.38
CA SER A 287 -9.86 26.75 7.21
C SER A 287 -8.59 26.54 8.07
N ALA A 288 -8.68 25.69 9.10
CA ALA A 288 -7.55 25.32 9.96
C ALA A 288 -6.59 24.30 9.35
N HIS A 289 -6.95 23.70 8.20
CA HIS A 289 -6.08 22.75 7.47
C HIS A 289 -5.07 23.53 6.62
N THR A 290 -4.09 24.13 7.27
CA THR A 290 -2.93 24.74 6.60
C THR A 290 -1.73 23.85 6.78
N PHE A 291 -1.08 23.50 5.67
CA PHE A 291 0.19 22.77 5.73
C PHE A 291 1.27 23.73 6.24
N THR A 292 1.73 23.51 7.46
CA THR A 292 2.92 24.15 7.99
C THR A 292 4.03 23.09 7.99
N PRO A 293 5.07 23.23 7.16
CA PRO A 293 6.19 22.30 7.17
C PRO A 293 6.81 22.25 8.56
N ARG A 294 6.95 21.08 9.14
CA ARG A 294 7.67 20.94 10.41
C ARG A 294 9.17 21.13 10.16
N PRO A 295 9.91 21.76 11.09
CA PRO A 295 11.37 21.85 10.98
C PRO A 295 11.98 20.43 10.82
N GLY A 296 12.85 20.26 9.84
CA GLY A 296 13.52 18.98 9.56
C GLY A 296 12.88 18.10 8.48
N VAL A 297 11.64 18.36 8.06
CA VAL A 297 11.05 17.68 6.90
C VAL A 297 11.67 18.25 5.62
N ARG A 298 12.51 17.49 4.94
CA ARG A 298 13.03 17.86 3.62
C ARG A 298 11.86 17.84 2.64
N GLN A 299 11.42 19.02 2.23
CA GLN A 299 10.52 19.14 1.07
C GLN A 299 11.30 18.69 -0.16
N ARG A 300 10.70 17.81 -0.95
CA ARG A 300 11.21 17.59 -2.32
C ARG A 300 11.04 18.91 -3.04
N PRO A 301 12.11 19.50 -3.61
CA PRO A 301 11.95 20.72 -4.40
C PRO A 301 10.93 20.43 -5.51
N PRO A 302 10.12 21.41 -5.92
CA PRO A 302 9.27 21.28 -7.08
C PRO A 302 10.14 20.80 -8.23
N ALA A 303 9.65 19.88 -9.05
CA ALA A 303 10.37 19.36 -10.20
C ALA A 303 10.93 20.57 -10.97
N LYS A 304 12.26 20.60 -11.16
CA LYS A 304 12.88 21.68 -11.92
C LYS A 304 12.21 21.73 -13.29
N GLU A 305 11.68 22.88 -13.66
CA GLU A 305 11.24 23.16 -15.02
C GLU A 305 12.42 22.86 -15.98
N GLY A 306 12.40 21.68 -16.57
CA GLY A 306 13.50 21.23 -17.42
C GLY A 306 13.48 19.76 -17.78
N ALA A 307 12.67 18.94 -17.13
CA ALA A 307 12.41 17.58 -17.58
C ALA A 307 11.45 17.64 -18.77
N LYS A 308 12.00 17.69 -19.97
CA LYS A 308 11.25 17.81 -21.25
C LYS A 308 10.23 16.66 -21.52
N ASN A 309 10.04 15.72 -20.60
CA ASN A 309 9.11 14.60 -20.71
C ASN A 309 8.24 14.39 -19.46
N ALA A 310 8.15 15.35 -18.55
CA ALA A 310 7.10 15.29 -17.54
C ALA A 310 5.78 15.63 -18.20
N LYS A 311 4.85 14.68 -18.32
CA LYS A 311 3.44 14.99 -18.66
C LYS A 311 3.02 16.12 -17.72
N ALA A 312 2.47 17.21 -18.30
CA ALA A 312 1.90 18.28 -17.50
C ALA A 312 0.90 17.65 -16.51
N PRO A 313 0.89 18.06 -15.22
CA PRO A 313 -0.07 17.52 -14.28
C PRO A 313 -1.47 17.67 -14.87
N ALA A 314 -2.26 16.58 -14.84
CA ALA A 314 -3.62 16.63 -15.33
C ALA A 314 -4.36 17.77 -14.62
N GLN A 315 -5.08 18.59 -15.37
CA GLN A 315 -5.91 19.63 -14.76
C GLN A 315 -7.02 18.95 -13.98
N SER A 316 -7.23 19.39 -12.74
CA SER A 316 -8.36 18.90 -11.96
C SER A 316 -9.67 19.19 -12.70
N THR A 317 -10.49 18.16 -12.88
CA THR A 317 -11.84 18.29 -13.47
C THR A 317 -12.85 18.81 -12.46
N ALA A 318 -12.45 18.99 -11.19
CA ALA A 318 -13.33 19.38 -10.10
C ALA A 318 -13.87 20.82 -10.25
N ASN A 319 -15.13 20.99 -9.90
CA ASN A 319 -15.79 22.30 -9.78
C ASN A 319 -15.32 23.00 -8.48
N ALA A 320 -14.09 23.46 -8.47
CA ALA A 320 -13.50 24.13 -7.31
C ALA A 320 -12.79 25.42 -7.72
N SER A 321 -12.80 26.40 -6.82
CA SER A 321 -11.99 27.61 -7.03
C SER A 321 -10.49 27.25 -6.99
N ALA A 322 -9.66 28.04 -7.67
CA ALA A 322 -8.20 27.88 -7.60
C ALA A 322 -7.65 27.94 -6.16
N LYS A 323 -8.32 28.72 -5.29
CA LYS A 323 -7.99 28.82 -3.86
C LYS A 323 -8.32 27.52 -3.11
N ASP A 324 -9.45 26.90 -3.41
CA ASP A 324 -9.84 25.64 -2.75
C ASP A 324 -9.00 24.49 -3.26
N LEU A 325 -8.67 24.47 -4.55
CA LEU A 325 -7.78 23.46 -5.10
C LEU A 325 -6.39 23.47 -4.44
N LYS A 326 -5.82 24.68 -4.22
CA LYS A 326 -4.56 24.82 -3.46
C LYS A 326 -4.66 24.30 -2.01
N LYS A 327 -5.82 24.40 -1.36
CA LYS A 327 -6.00 23.78 -0.04
C LYS A 327 -5.97 22.24 -0.13
N TRP A 328 -6.65 21.67 -1.12
CA TRP A 328 -6.63 20.22 -1.35
C TRP A 328 -5.22 19.72 -1.69
N GLU A 329 -4.44 20.45 -2.47
CA GLU A 329 -3.02 20.17 -2.74
C GLU A 329 -2.19 20.16 -1.46
N ALA A 330 -2.37 21.18 -0.59
CA ALA A 330 -1.69 21.26 0.70
C ALA A 330 -2.03 20.07 1.61
N VAL A 331 -3.30 19.68 1.67
CA VAL A 331 -3.75 18.50 2.44
C VAL A 331 -3.16 17.22 1.86
N GLY A 332 -3.12 17.07 0.54
CA GLY A 332 -2.51 15.92 -0.14
C GLY A 332 -1.02 15.77 0.17
N MET A 333 -0.28 16.87 0.11
CA MET A 333 1.14 16.92 0.50
C MET A 333 1.34 16.54 1.97
N HIS A 334 0.50 17.06 2.87
CA HIS A 334 0.54 16.75 4.30
C HIS A 334 0.30 15.27 4.56
N CYS A 335 -0.74 14.69 3.97
CA CYS A 335 -1.06 13.27 4.12
C CYS A 335 0.07 12.37 3.57
N SER A 336 0.61 12.70 2.40
CA SER A 336 1.72 11.95 1.80
C SER A 336 3.01 12.03 2.63
N ALA A 337 3.31 13.20 3.21
CA ALA A 337 4.46 13.38 4.09
C ALA A 337 4.33 12.59 5.40
N ASN A 338 3.14 12.59 6.02
CA ASN A 338 2.89 11.84 7.25
C ASN A 338 2.87 10.34 7.03
N GLU A 339 2.35 9.85 5.89
CA GLU A 339 2.42 8.44 5.51
C GLU A 339 3.89 7.98 5.43
N ARG A 340 4.74 8.71 4.69
CA ARG A 340 6.18 8.40 4.61
C ARG A 340 6.86 8.38 5.97
N ARG A 341 6.56 9.36 6.82
CA ARG A 341 7.09 9.43 8.19
C ARG A 341 6.65 8.23 9.02
N ALA A 342 5.39 7.80 8.89
CA ALA A 342 4.86 6.64 9.59
C ALA A 342 5.56 5.35 9.14
N ASP A 343 5.76 5.18 7.83
CA ASP A 343 6.47 4.03 7.27
C ASP A 343 7.95 4.01 7.68
N GLU A 344 8.61 5.16 7.68
CA GLU A 344 10.01 5.31 8.13
C GLU A 344 10.15 4.96 9.61
N ALA A 345 9.30 5.52 10.47
CA ALA A 345 9.28 5.22 11.89
C ALA A 345 9.02 3.73 12.16
N SER A 346 8.12 3.08 11.42
CA SER A 346 7.85 1.65 11.55
C SER A 346 9.07 0.81 11.17
N ARG A 347 9.73 1.14 10.06
CA ARG A 347 10.96 0.47 9.61
C ARG A 347 12.11 0.63 10.59
N ASP A 348 12.30 1.83 11.14
CA ASP A 348 13.36 2.10 12.12
C ASP A 348 13.16 1.26 13.39
N VAL A 349 11.92 1.18 13.89
CA VAL A 349 11.60 0.36 15.07
C VAL A 349 11.77 -1.13 14.76
N GLU A 350 11.34 -1.60 13.58
CA GLU A 350 11.56 -2.99 13.18
C GLU A 350 13.04 -3.32 13.05
N ALA A 351 13.84 -2.45 12.45
CA ALA A 351 15.28 -2.61 12.32
C ALA A 351 15.95 -2.67 13.71
N TRP A 352 15.58 -1.76 14.61
CA TRP A 352 16.08 -1.77 15.98
C TRP A 352 15.72 -3.06 16.74
N LEU A 353 14.47 -3.52 16.63
CA LEU A 353 14.01 -4.76 17.23
C LEU A 353 14.78 -5.98 16.68
N LYS A 354 14.97 -6.03 15.35
CA LYS A 354 15.75 -7.09 14.70
C LYS A 354 17.21 -7.10 15.15
N CYS A 355 17.85 -5.94 15.26
CA CYS A 355 19.21 -5.83 15.80
C CYS A 355 19.27 -6.29 17.26
N THR A 356 18.27 -5.95 18.08
CA THR A 356 18.19 -6.42 19.48
C THR A 356 18.07 -7.94 19.56
N TYR A 357 17.27 -8.54 18.67
CA TYR A 357 17.15 -10.01 18.58
C TYR A 357 18.48 -10.65 18.20
N MET A 358 19.20 -10.08 17.24
CA MET A 358 20.48 -10.60 16.76
C MET A 358 21.61 -10.53 17.79
N GLN A 359 21.50 -9.69 18.82
CA GLN A 359 22.50 -9.67 19.92
C GLN A 359 22.60 -11.02 20.63
N GLY A 360 21.52 -11.79 20.70
CA GLY A 360 21.50 -13.15 21.25
C GLY A 360 22.12 -14.22 20.35
N HIS A 361 22.39 -13.88 19.08
CA HIS A 361 22.89 -14.80 18.04
C HIS A 361 24.29 -14.46 17.56
N LEU A 362 25.04 -13.64 18.35
CA LEU A 362 26.41 -13.28 18.02
C LEU A 362 27.31 -14.52 18.04
N GLY A 363 28.07 -14.70 16.97
CA GLY A 363 28.98 -15.84 16.79
C GLY A 363 28.34 -17.04 16.07
N GLU A 364 27.06 -17.00 15.77
CA GLU A 364 26.38 -18.03 14.97
C GLU A 364 26.69 -17.84 13.47
N VAL A 365 26.81 -18.98 12.75
CA VAL A 365 26.96 -19.00 11.29
C VAL A 365 25.59 -19.11 10.65
N MET A 366 25.25 -18.17 9.79
CA MET A 366 23.96 -18.10 9.12
C MET A 366 24.12 -17.94 7.61
N SER A 367 23.16 -18.46 6.84
CA SER A 367 23.07 -18.21 5.41
C SER A 367 22.53 -16.81 5.16
N GLY A 368 23.04 -16.15 4.12
CA GLY A 368 22.56 -14.83 3.72
C GLY A 368 22.80 -14.53 2.25
N THR A 369 22.02 -13.61 1.73
CA THR A 369 22.11 -13.13 0.35
C THR A 369 22.62 -11.71 0.31
N VAL A 370 23.60 -11.43 -0.56
CA VAL A 370 24.12 -10.08 -0.76
C VAL A 370 23.00 -9.19 -1.32
N SER A 371 22.65 -8.14 -0.58
CA SER A 371 21.58 -7.19 -0.92
C SER A 371 22.11 -5.92 -1.60
N ALA A 372 23.34 -5.52 -1.28
CA ALA A 372 24.02 -4.38 -1.91
C ALA A 372 25.53 -4.50 -1.79
N ALA A 373 26.26 -3.91 -2.76
CA ALA A 373 27.69 -3.71 -2.70
C ALA A 373 27.99 -2.21 -2.67
N THR A 374 29.04 -1.84 -1.93
CA THR A 374 29.52 -0.47 -1.77
C THR A 374 31.05 -0.44 -1.77
N GLY A 375 31.64 0.75 -1.88
CA GLY A 375 33.10 0.89 -1.84
C GLY A 375 33.75 0.49 -0.49
N PHE A 376 32.98 0.32 0.58
CA PHE A 376 33.45 -0.04 1.93
C PHE A 376 33.04 -1.45 2.39
N GLY A 377 32.25 -2.17 1.59
CA GLY A 377 31.84 -3.53 1.91
C GLY A 377 30.56 -3.96 1.24
N ILE A 378 30.00 -5.08 1.66
CA ILE A 378 28.74 -5.63 1.18
C ILE A 378 27.70 -5.66 2.28
N PHE A 379 26.45 -5.40 1.92
CA PHE A 379 25.31 -5.65 2.77
C PHE A 379 24.78 -7.05 2.50
N VAL A 380 24.52 -7.80 3.57
CA VAL A 380 24.02 -9.17 3.52
C VAL A 380 22.72 -9.26 4.29
N THR A 381 21.67 -9.72 3.65
CA THR A 381 20.40 -10.04 4.28
C THR A 381 20.39 -11.51 4.70
N LEU A 382 20.20 -11.79 5.97
CA LEU A 382 20.11 -13.15 6.50
C LEU A 382 18.79 -13.81 6.05
N ASP A 383 18.88 -15.01 5.46
CA ASP A 383 17.76 -15.65 4.76
C ASP A 383 16.60 -16.02 5.69
N GLN A 384 16.90 -16.43 6.94
CA GLN A 384 15.87 -16.91 7.87
C GLN A 384 15.12 -15.79 8.57
N VAL A 385 15.80 -14.69 8.91
CA VAL A 385 15.27 -13.62 9.75
C VAL A 385 15.10 -12.30 9.00
N SER A 386 15.60 -12.21 7.76
CA SER A 386 15.59 -10.99 6.93
C SER A 386 16.13 -9.77 7.69
N VAL A 387 17.24 -9.97 8.40
CA VAL A 387 18.01 -8.91 9.03
C VAL A 387 19.17 -8.59 8.11
N GLU A 388 19.38 -7.31 7.83
CA GLU A 388 20.50 -6.85 7.00
C GLU A 388 21.67 -6.41 7.89
N GLY A 389 22.86 -6.84 7.52
CA GLY A 389 24.10 -6.47 8.18
C GLY A 389 25.18 -6.09 7.17
N LEU A 390 26.14 -5.27 7.61
CA LEU A 390 27.32 -4.89 6.83
C LEU A 390 28.47 -5.88 7.10
N VAL A 391 29.02 -6.44 6.03
CA VAL A 391 30.33 -7.09 6.05
C VAL A 391 31.33 -6.09 5.45
N HIS A 392 32.20 -5.56 6.30
CA HIS A 392 33.19 -4.59 5.87
C HIS A 392 34.19 -5.22 4.89
N ILE A 393 34.76 -4.45 3.97
CA ILE A 393 35.66 -4.94 2.93
C ILE A 393 36.88 -5.68 3.53
N THR A 394 37.35 -5.32 4.71
CA THR A 394 38.44 -5.99 5.40
C THR A 394 38.11 -7.41 5.85
N GLU A 395 36.85 -7.75 5.98
CA GLU A 395 36.34 -9.05 6.41
C GLU A 395 36.01 -10.00 5.25
N LEU A 396 36.12 -9.54 3.99
CA LEU A 396 35.80 -10.32 2.82
C LEU A 396 36.90 -11.31 2.42
N GLY A 397 38.03 -11.32 3.09
CA GLY A 397 39.15 -12.22 2.85
C GLY A 397 40.46 -11.50 2.51
N GLY A 398 41.50 -12.26 2.18
CA GLY A 398 42.84 -11.72 1.90
C GLY A 398 43.03 -11.18 0.48
N GLU A 399 42.02 -11.15 -0.35
CA GLU A 399 42.06 -10.64 -1.72
C GLU A 399 41.75 -9.14 -1.78
N TYR A 400 42.30 -8.47 -2.79
CA TYR A 400 41.99 -7.06 -3.05
C TYR A 400 40.69 -6.93 -3.79
N PHE A 401 39.66 -6.33 -3.16
CA PHE A 401 38.37 -6.07 -3.79
C PHE A 401 38.29 -4.60 -4.21
N ARG A 402 37.83 -4.36 -5.44
CA ARG A 402 37.52 -3.04 -5.98
C ARG A 402 36.04 -2.95 -6.29
N PHE A 403 35.41 -1.90 -5.81
CA PHE A 403 34.05 -1.58 -6.20
C PHE A 403 34.07 -1.02 -7.63
N ASP A 404 33.27 -1.64 -8.51
CA ASP A 404 33.17 -1.25 -9.93
C ASP A 404 31.77 -0.66 -10.23
#